data_01d6d608e16586a0ba2bb7521dafa665
#
_entry.id   01d6d608e16586a0ba2bb7521dafa665
#
_cell.length_a   1.000
_cell.length_b   1.000
_cell.length_c   1.000
_cell.angle_alpha   90.00
_cell.angle_beta   90.00
_cell.angle_gamma   90.00
#
_symmetry.space_group_name_H-M   'P 1'
#
loop_
_entity.id
_entity.type
_entity.pdbx_description
1 polymer ?
#
loop_
_entity_poly.entity_id
_entity_poly.type
_entity_poly.pdbx_seq_one_letter_code
_entity_poly.pdbx_strand_id
1 'polypeptide(L)'
;MKPWKYSPDWTENDLMDGGYVGFIYLFKFPDGSAYIGSKQMFKKVKDVKNLKPDSVENGWRDYSSSSKIVNQKIAAGEDYTRTILWGFPTMAETLFVESYLIFLHGLDTDLLNKAVLNKTIFPSDKGRMRGIIQTIEGWL
;
A
#
# COMPACT_ATOMS: atom_id res chain seq x y z
N MET A 1 10.45 -7.76 11.99
CA MET A 1 9.97 -7.67 10.58
C MET A 1 11.14 -7.39 9.64
N LYS A 2 11.10 -7.95 8.45
CA LYS A 2 12.06 -7.59 7.40
C LYS A 2 11.86 -6.13 7.00
N PRO A 3 12.93 -5.42 6.60
CA PRO A 3 12.78 -4.02 6.20
C PRO A 3 11.89 -3.87 4.98
N TRP A 4 11.23 -2.71 4.88
CA TRP A 4 10.50 -2.35 3.68
C TRP A 4 11.46 -2.18 2.51
N LYS A 5 11.11 -2.76 1.36
CA LYS A 5 11.65 -2.38 0.06
C LYS A 5 10.81 -1.26 -0.53
N TYR A 6 11.35 -0.57 -1.49
CA TYR A 6 10.66 0.51 -2.20
C TYR A 6 10.65 0.21 -3.69
N SER A 7 9.58 0.59 -4.36
CA SER A 7 9.50 0.51 -5.81
C SER A 7 10.56 1.41 -6.46
N PRO A 8 10.85 1.23 -7.76
CA PRO A 8 11.97 1.95 -8.41
C PRO A 8 11.91 3.47 -8.30
N ASP A 9 10.72 4.06 -8.20
CA ASP A 9 10.56 5.51 -8.16
C ASP A 9 10.54 6.08 -6.73
N TRP A 10 10.73 5.25 -5.69
CA TRP A 10 10.54 5.68 -4.31
C TRP A 10 11.71 5.30 -3.42
N THR A 11 11.95 6.16 -2.41
CA THR A 11 12.85 5.90 -1.29
C THR A 11 12.12 6.22 0.01
N GLU A 12 12.69 5.82 1.15
CA GLU A 12 12.14 6.20 2.45
C GLU A 12 12.10 7.73 2.60
N ASN A 13 13.12 8.44 2.13
CA ASN A 13 13.15 9.90 2.21
C ASN A 13 12.03 10.53 1.38
N ASP A 14 11.72 9.98 0.21
CA ASP A 14 10.59 10.46 -0.59
C ASP A 14 9.28 10.29 0.17
N LEU A 15 9.06 9.12 0.78
CA LEU A 15 7.85 8.83 1.52
C LEU A 15 7.69 9.73 2.74
N MET A 16 8.79 10.10 3.38
CA MET A 16 8.81 10.87 4.61
C MET A 16 9.02 12.37 4.42
N ASP A 17 8.88 12.87 3.20
CA ASP A 17 9.14 14.29 2.90
C ASP A 17 8.04 15.26 3.39
N GLY A 18 6.96 14.74 3.97
CA GLY A 18 5.83 15.54 4.45
C GLY A 18 4.68 15.67 3.45
N GLY A 19 4.77 15.01 2.31
CA GLY A 19 3.76 15.08 1.25
C GLY A 19 2.77 13.92 1.21
N TYR A 20 2.88 12.95 2.12
CA TYR A 20 2.10 11.71 2.03
C TYR A 20 1.56 11.29 3.39
N VAL A 21 0.39 10.66 3.40
CA VAL A 21 -0.27 10.15 4.61
C VAL A 21 -0.67 8.70 4.50
N GLY A 22 -0.56 8.11 3.31
CA GLY A 22 -0.87 6.69 3.08
C GLY A 22 -0.03 6.12 1.98
N PHE A 23 0.11 4.80 1.96
CA PHE A 23 0.82 4.12 0.89
C PHE A 23 0.16 2.78 0.55
N ILE A 24 0.46 2.30 -0.64
CA ILE A 24 0.10 0.96 -1.10
C ILE A 24 1.34 0.09 -1.00
N TYR A 25 1.15 -1.14 -0.54
CA TYR A 25 2.22 -2.11 -0.39
C TYR A 25 1.91 -3.43 -1.07
N LEU A 26 2.97 -4.19 -1.32
CA LEU A 26 2.92 -5.52 -1.90
C LEU A 26 3.73 -6.47 -1.02
N PHE A 27 3.09 -7.56 -0.57
CA PHE A 27 3.80 -8.72 -0.03
C PHE A 27 3.98 -9.75 -1.13
N LYS A 28 5.17 -10.31 -1.25
CA LYS A 28 5.45 -11.45 -2.12
C LYS A 28 6.06 -12.58 -1.34
N PHE A 29 5.65 -13.80 -1.68
CA PHE A 29 6.14 -15.04 -1.07
C PHE A 29 6.86 -15.89 -2.11
N PRO A 30 7.78 -16.81 -1.68
CA PRO A 30 8.55 -17.64 -2.60
C PRO A 30 7.71 -18.55 -3.49
N ASP A 31 6.49 -18.90 -3.08
CA ASP A 31 5.56 -19.71 -3.88
C ASP A 31 4.89 -18.93 -5.03
N GLY A 32 5.22 -17.65 -5.17
CA GLY A 32 4.63 -16.77 -6.18
C GLY A 32 3.39 -16.04 -5.71
N SER A 33 2.83 -16.38 -4.55
CA SER A 33 1.64 -15.68 -4.05
C SER A 33 1.98 -14.26 -3.60
N ALA A 34 0.99 -13.38 -3.68
CA ALA A 34 1.16 -11.96 -3.38
C ALA A 34 -0.10 -11.39 -2.71
N TYR A 35 0.09 -10.29 -1.98
CA TYR A 35 -1.00 -9.55 -1.34
C TYR A 35 -0.77 -8.06 -1.52
N ILE A 36 -1.82 -7.36 -1.94
CA ILE A 36 -1.83 -5.90 -2.10
C ILE A 36 -2.62 -5.30 -0.95
N GLY A 37 -2.07 -4.28 -0.29
CA GLY A 37 -2.76 -3.60 0.78
C GLY A 37 -2.40 -2.13 0.85
N SER A 38 -2.97 -1.44 1.81
CA SER A 38 -2.69 -0.04 2.09
C SER A 38 -2.47 0.18 3.58
N LYS A 39 -1.78 1.27 3.90
CA LYS A 39 -1.51 1.65 5.29
C LYS A 39 -1.58 3.16 5.44
N GLN A 40 -2.31 3.60 6.44
CA GLN A 40 -2.27 4.98 6.90
C GLN A 40 -1.00 5.20 7.74
N MET A 41 -0.25 6.26 7.43
CA MET A 41 1.08 6.47 8.03
C MET A 41 1.01 7.14 9.39
N PHE A 42 0.06 8.03 9.61
CA PHE A 42 -0.04 8.83 10.84
C PHE A 42 -1.41 8.66 11.47
N LYS A 43 -1.45 8.62 12.80
CA LYS A 43 -2.70 8.52 13.56
C LYS A 43 -3.56 9.74 13.30
N LYS A 44 -4.83 9.52 12.96
CA LYS A 44 -5.85 10.56 12.75
C LYS A 44 -5.57 11.51 11.59
N VAL A 45 -4.59 11.24 10.74
CA VAL A 45 -4.24 12.11 9.60
C VAL A 45 -4.59 11.38 8.31
N LYS A 46 -5.67 11.81 7.66
CA LYS A 46 -6.18 11.22 6.40
C LYS A 46 -5.94 12.12 5.18
N ASP A 47 -5.44 13.32 5.40
CA ASP A 47 -5.13 14.30 4.35
C ASP A 47 -3.86 15.03 4.76
N VAL A 48 -2.94 15.19 3.81
CA VAL A 48 -1.63 15.80 4.09
C VAL A 48 -1.74 17.24 4.59
N LYS A 49 -2.80 17.96 4.24
CA LYS A 49 -3.01 19.33 4.77
C LYS A 49 -3.22 19.37 6.28
N ASN A 50 -3.54 18.24 6.90
CA ASN A 50 -3.69 18.10 8.35
C ASN A 50 -2.44 17.50 9.03
N LEU A 51 -1.41 17.18 8.26
CA LEU A 51 -0.16 16.67 8.79
C LEU A 51 0.61 17.80 9.47
N LYS A 52 1.07 17.56 10.70
CA LYS A 52 1.79 18.54 11.53
C LYS A 52 3.11 17.97 12.01
N PRO A 53 4.06 18.81 12.45
CA PRO A 53 5.34 18.32 12.96
C PRO A 53 5.23 17.36 14.15
N ASP A 54 4.15 17.48 14.95
CA ASP A 54 3.89 16.60 16.10
C ASP A 54 2.95 15.41 15.77
N SER A 55 2.59 15.21 14.51
CA SER A 55 1.78 14.04 14.11
C SER A 55 2.52 12.76 14.45
N VAL A 56 1.78 11.77 14.97
CA VAL A 56 2.33 10.51 15.49
C VAL A 56 2.21 9.42 14.43
N GLU A 57 3.30 8.72 14.15
CA GLU A 57 3.29 7.58 13.23
C GLU A 57 2.35 6.49 13.72
N ASN A 58 1.71 5.81 12.78
CA ASN A 58 0.69 4.79 13.04
C ASN A 58 1.23 3.37 12.89
N GLY A 59 2.47 3.13 13.31
CA GLY A 59 3.08 1.80 13.33
C GLY A 59 3.38 1.22 11.95
N TRP A 60 3.58 2.05 10.93
CA TRP A 60 3.79 1.55 9.57
C TRP A 60 5.13 0.84 9.37
N ARG A 61 6.15 1.19 10.15
CA ARG A 61 7.51 0.63 9.95
C ARG A 61 7.57 -0.87 10.21
N ASP A 62 6.81 -1.36 11.19
CA ASP A 62 6.76 -2.78 11.57
C ASP A 62 5.45 -3.46 11.13
N TYR A 63 4.69 -2.83 10.26
CA TYR A 63 3.38 -3.30 9.86
C TYR A 63 3.46 -4.55 9.00
N SER A 64 2.76 -5.62 9.40
CA SER A 64 2.74 -6.88 8.67
C SER A 64 1.49 -7.05 7.79
N SER A 65 0.49 -6.23 7.93
CA SER A 65 -0.80 -6.35 7.24
C SER A 65 -1.94 -6.70 8.20
N SER A 66 -3.17 -6.35 7.81
CA SER A 66 -4.38 -6.82 8.47
C SER A 66 -4.85 -8.20 7.98
N SER A 67 -4.22 -8.72 6.93
CA SER A 67 -4.58 -10.00 6.33
C SER A 67 -4.19 -11.17 7.23
N LYS A 68 -5.18 -12.02 7.57
CA LYS A 68 -4.91 -13.24 8.34
C LYS A 68 -3.96 -14.18 7.60
N ILE A 69 -4.15 -14.35 6.30
CA ILE A 69 -3.34 -15.28 5.52
C ILE A 69 -1.89 -14.83 5.43
N VAL A 70 -1.65 -13.53 5.23
CA VAL A 70 -0.29 -12.96 5.24
C VAL A 70 0.37 -13.21 6.58
N ASN A 71 -0.31 -12.89 7.67
CA ASN A 71 0.24 -13.07 9.02
C ASN A 71 0.46 -14.55 9.38
N GLN A 72 -0.40 -15.45 8.90
CA GLN A 72 -0.20 -16.90 9.08
C GLN A 72 1.04 -17.38 8.33
N LYS A 73 1.27 -16.93 7.10
CA LYS A 73 2.46 -17.31 6.33
C LYS A 73 3.74 -16.80 6.99
N ILE A 74 3.73 -15.58 7.48
CA ILE A 74 4.87 -15.01 8.22
C ILE A 74 5.13 -15.82 9.52
N ALA A 75 4.09 -16.11 10.27
CA ALA A 75 4.19 -16.88 11.52
C ALA A 75 4.67 -18.32 11.29
N ALA A 76 4.36 -18.89 10.13
CA ALA A 76 4.83 -20.21 9.73
C ALA A 76 6.31 -20.24 9.29
N GLY A 77 6.99 -19.09 9.29
CA GLY A 77 8.38 -18.97 8.91
C GLY A 77 8.63 -18.90 7.41
N GLU A 78 7.59 -18.69 6.59
CA GLU A 78 7.78 -18.48 5.16
C GLU A 78 8.58 -17.20 4.92
N ASP A 79 9.48 -17.26 3.96
CA ASP A 79 10.20 -16.07 3.52
C ASP A 79 9.25 -15.12 2.80
N TYR A 80 9.58 -13.83 2.75
CA TYR A 80 8.75 -12.85 2.08
C TYR A 80 9.54 -11.59 1.76
N THR A 81 9.01 -10.80 0.82
CA THR A 81 9.40 -9.40 0.64
C THR A 81 8.18 -8.54 0.88
N ARG A 82 8.38 -7.36 1.44
CA ARG A 82 7.35 -6.33 1.54
C ARG A 82 7.88 -5.05 0.90
N THR A 83 7.11 -4.53 -0.05
CA THR A 83 7.52 -3.39 -0.86
C THR A 83 6.47 -2.30 -0.77
N ILE A 84 6.90 -1.07 -0.50
CA ILE A 84 6.05 0.11 -0.62
C ILE A 84 6.07 0.52 -2.09
N LEU A 85 4.88 0.54 -2.72
CA LEU A 85 4.75 0.81 -4.15
C LEU A 85 4.59 2.31 -4.44
N TRP A 86 3.76 3.00 -3.65
CA TRP A 86 3.46 4.41 -3.89
C TRP A 86 2.87 5.08 -2.66
N GLY A 87 3.26 6.33 -2.39
CA GLY A 87 2.69 7.17 -1.34
C GLY A 87 1.65 8.14 -1.89
N PHE A 88 0.64 8.45 -1.08
CA PHE A 88 -0.47 9.33 -1.48
C PHE A 88 -0.71 10.44 -0.48
N PRO A 89 -1.15 11.63 -0.96
CA PRO A 89 -1.42 12.76 -0.07
C PRO A 89 -2.72 12.63 0.72
N THR A 90 -3.60 11.69 0.35
CA THR A 90 -4.85 11.43 1.07
C THR A 90 -5.13 9.94 1.17
N MET A 91 -5.84 9.54 2.22
CA MET A 91 -6.30 8.16 2.34
C MET A 91 -7.37 7.82 1.32
N ALA A 92 -8.17 8.79 0.88
CA ALA A 92 -9.16 8.57 -0.17
C ALA A 92 -8.48 8.09 -1.47
N GLU A 93 -7.40 8.75 -1.89
CA GLU A 93 -6.63 8.32 -3.06
C GLU A 93 -5.96 6.96 -2.83
N THR A 94 -5.38 6.77 -1.66
CA THR A 94 -4.76 5.49 -1.29
C THR A 94 -5.74 4.33 -1.42
N LEU A 95 -6.93 4.46 -0.84
CA LEU A 95 -7.94 3.41 -0.86
C LEU A 95 -8.52 3.19 -2.26
N PHE A 96 -8.64 4.25 -3.06
CA PHE A 96 -9.08 4.12 -4.45
C PHE A 96 -8.11 3.27 -5.26
N VAL A 97 -6.81 3.58 -5.19
CA VAL A 97 -5.79 2.85 -5.96
C VAL A 97 -5.67 1.41 -5.45
N GLU A 98 -5.71 1.19 -4.14
CA GLU A 98 -5.74 -0.17 -3.58
C GLU A 98 -6.90 -0.97 -4.15
N SER A 99 -8.10 -0.41 -4.10
CA SER A 99 -9.31 -1.08 -4.60
C SER A 99 -9.22 -1.37 -6.09
N TYR A 100 -8.71 -0.42 -6.87
CA TYR A 100 -8.53 -0.61 -8.30
C TYR A 100 -7.58 -1.76 -8.61
N LEU A 101 -6.44 -1.81 -7.95
CA LEU A 101 -5.44 -2.86 -8.17
C LEU A 101 -5.95 -4.24 -7.75
N ILE A 102 -6.63 -4.32 -6.60
CA ILE A 102 -7.22 -5.59 -6.14
C ILE A 102 -8.30 -6.04 -7.13
N PHE A 103 -9.13 -5.13 -7.62
CA PHE A 103 -10.17 -5.46 -8.59
C PHE A 103 -9.58 -5.94 -9.91
N LEU A 104 -8.56 -5.26 -10.40
CA LEU A 104 -7.91 -5.60 -11.67
C LEU A 104 -7.20 -6.96 -11.62
N HIS A 105 -6.55 -7.26 -10.49
CA HIS A 105 -5.77 -8.48 -10.31
C HIS A 105 -6.50 -9.57 -9.52
N GLY A 106 -7.72 -9.32 -9.09
CA GLY A 106 -8.45 -10.21 -8.17
C GLY A 106 -8.73 -11.60 -8.70
N LEU A 107 -8.69 -11.78 -10.02
CA LEU A 107 -8.86 -13.10 -10.64
C LEU A 107 -7.52 -13.82 -10.90
N ASP A 108 -6.39 -13.17 -10.62
CA ASP A 108 -5.10 -13.84 -10.70
C ASP A 108 -5.00 -14.87 -9.57
N THR A 109 -4.67 -16.11 -9.91
CA THR A 109 -4.66 -17.21 -8.95
C THR A 109 -3.62 -17.03 -7.84
N ASP A 110 -2.58 -16.25 -8.10
CA ASP A 110 -1.50 -15.99 -7.14
C ASP A 110 -1.81 -14.84 -6.17
N LEU A 111 -2.86 -14.05 -6.42
CA LEU A 111 -3.22 -12.96 -5.52
C LEU A 111 -4.04 -13.49 -4.35
N LEU A 112 -3.57 -13.22 -3.13
CA LEU A 112 -4.19 -13.68 -1.90
C LEU A 112 -5.39 -12.84 -1.45
N ASN A 113 -5.56 -11.65 -2.02
CA ASN A 113 -6.71 -10.79 -1.72
C ASN A 113 -8.00 -11.49 -2.14
N LYS A 114 -9.00 -11.52 -1.26
CA LYS A 114 -10.27 -12.21 -1.48
C LYS A 114 -11.43 -11.27 -1.79
N ALA A 115 -11.27 -9.98 -1.51
CA ALA A 115 -12.35 -9.01 -1.65
C ALA A 115 -11.81 -7.60 -1.80
N VAL A 116 -12.62 -6.72 -2.39
CA VAL A 116 -12.45 -5.27 -2.32
C VAL A 116 -13.40 -4.79 -1.21
N LEU A 117 -12.83 -4.39 -0.08
CA LEU A 117 -13.60 -4.06 1.12
C LEU A 117 -13.80 -2.55 1.33
N ASN A 118 -13.12 -1.72 0.55
CA ASN A 118 -13.13 -0.27 0.74
C ASN A 118 -14.31 0.37 0.00
N LYS A 119 -15.00 1.27 0.67
CA LYS A 119 -15.87 2.22 -0.01
C LYS A 119 -14.98 3.31 -0.61
N THR A 120 -15.04 3.47 -1.92
CA THR A 120 -14.19 4.39 -2.66
C THR A 120 -15.01 5.36 -3.47
N ILE A 121 -14.44 6.55 -3.74
CA ILE A 121 -14.98 7.55 -4.64
C ILE A 121 -13.93 7.86 -5.70
N PHE A 122 -14.40 8.22 -6.89
CA PHE A 122 -13.47 8.62 -7.95
C PHE A 122 -12.73 9.89 -7.57
N PRO A 123 -11.40 9.93 -7.74
CA PRO A 123 -10.62 11.14 -7.51
C PRO A 123 -10.96 12.22 -8.56
N SER A 124 -10.79 13.48 -8.19
CA SER A 124 -10.99 14.59 -9.11
C SER A 124 -9.89 14.67 -10.17
N ASP A 125 -8.66 14.32 -9.82
CA ASP A 125 -7.51 14.33 -10.72
C ASP A 125 -7.33 12.96 -11.39
N LYS A 126 -8.23 12.64 -12.31
CA LYS A 126 -8.28 11.32 -12.94
C LYS A 126 -7.05 11.02 -13.79
N GLY A 127 -6.50 12.03 -14.46
CA GLY A 127 -5.31 11.86 -15.31
C GLY A 127 -4.09 11.47 -14.51
N ARG A 128 -3.83 12.16 -13.39
CA ARG A 128 -2.72 11.86 -12.49
C ARG A 128 -2.88 10.46 -11.91
N MET A 129 -4.08 10.11 -11.46
CA MET A 129 -4.36 8.80 -10.86
C MET A 129 -4.19 7.67 -11.88
N ARG A 130 -4.62 7.87 -13.12
CA ARG A 130 -4.39 6.89 -14.19
C ARG A 130 -2.91 6.66 -14.44
N GLY A 131 -2.13 7.74 -14.49
CA GLY A 131 -0.68 7.65 -14.69
C GLY A 131 0.01 6.88 -13.56
N ILE A 132 -0.37 7.13 -12.31
CA ILE A 132 0.13 6.40 -11.15
C ILE A 132 -0.19 4.92 -11.27
N ILE A 133 -1.43 4.57 -11.57
CA ILE A 133 -1.86 3.17 -11.70
C ILE A 133 -1.08 2.47 -12.81
N GLN A 134 -0.93 3.11 -13.96
CA GLN A 134 -0.16 2.55 -15.08
C GLN A 134 1.30 2.30 -14.70
N THR A 135 1.91 3.21 -13.94
CA THR A 135 3.28 3.06 -13.47
C THR A 135 3.41 1.87 -12.51
N ILE A 136 2.52 1.78 -11.53
CA ILE A 136 2.50 0.65 -10.59
C ILE A 136 2.29 -0.67 -11.32
N GLU A 137 1.37 -0.71 -12.29
CA GLU A 137 1.10 -1.90 -13.10
C GLU A 137 2.35 -2.41 -13.81
N GLY A 138 3.23 -1.52 -14.23
CA GLY A 138 4.49 -1.90 -14.85
C GLY A 138 5.45 -2.64 -13.91
N TRP A 139 5.21 -2.59 -12.60
CA TRP A 139 6.04 -3.27 -11.59
C TRP A 139 5.43 -4.58 -11.08
N LEU A 140 4.17 -4.82 -11.36
CA LEU A 140 3.44 -6.01 -10.84
C LEU A 140 3.60 -7.27 -11.76
#